data_f1baccb3421065a4219785db48d0f513
#
_entry.id   f1baccb3421065a4219785db48d0f513
#
_cell.length_a   1.000
_cell.length_b   1.000
_cell.length_c   1.000
_cell.angle_alpha   90.00
_cell.angle_beta   90.00
_cell.angle_gamma   90.00
#
_symmetry.space_group_name_H-M   'P 1'
#
loop_
_entity.id
_entity.type
_entity.pdbx_description
1 polymer ?
#
loop_
_entity_poly.entity_id
_entity_poly.type
_entity_poly.pdbx_seq_one_letter_code
_entity_poly.pdbx_strand_id
1 'polypeptide(L)'
;MHLSSHLMSAPLLYEVRESEIHNTGIFAAADMEPNTRIVEYVGEKITKKESARRGIELMEKAKETGDAAVYIFTLNKRYDLDGAQGENPARYINHSCDPNCEAFIERGRIFIYSKKAIKKGDELTYNYGFDLDTWEDHPCLCGSENCVGFIVDESHWPKLRRILKRHAASRQKWLEGEAAKAAKPVKKARKAAKI
;
A
#
# COMPACT_ATOMS: atom_id res chain seq x y z
N MET A 1 34.69 -41.79 13.46
CA MET A 1 34.67 -40.31 13.42
C MET A 1 33.52 -39.89 12.55
N HIS A 2 32.38 -39.47 13.16
CA HIS A 2 31.21 -38.95 12.43
C HIS A 2 31.43 -37.46 12.25
N LEU A 3 31.70 -37.06 11.01
CA LEU A 3 31.66 -35.66 10.59
C LEU A 3 30.17 -35.26 10.46
N SER A 4 29.61 -34.62 11.48
CA SER A 4 28.35 -33.91 11.38
C SER A 4 28.56 -32.71 10.45
N SER A 5 28.13 -32.84 9.19
CA SER A 5 27.99 -31.71 8.29
C SER A 5 26.83 -30.86 8.79
N HIS A 6 27.11 -29.82 9.58
CA HIS A 6 26.19 -28.75 9.82
C HIS A 6 25.95 -28.07 8.46
N LEU A 7 24.83 -28.34 7.83
CA LEU A 7 24.32 -27.47 6.77
C LEU A 7 24.02 -26.11 7.41
N MET A 8 24.97 -25.20 7.30
CA MET A 8 24.73 -23.80 7.61
C MET A 8 23.70 -23.31 6.59
N SER A 9 22.48 -23.02 7.03
CA SER A 9 21.51 -22.32 6.18
C SER A 9 22.13 -21.00 5.72
N ALA A 10 21.94 -20.66 4.45
CA ALA A 10 22.41 -19.37 3.94
C ALA A 10 21.81 -18.25 4.83
N PRO A 11 22.59 -17.20 5.12
CA PRO A 11 22.09 -16.10 5.93
C PRO A 11 20.87 -15.47 5.25
N LEU A 12 19.89 -15.06 6.04
CA LEU A 12 18.72 -14.33 5.53
C LEU A 12 19.19 -13.02 4.90
N LEU A 13 18.64 -12.71 3.74
CA LEU A 13 18.93 -11.47 3.00
C LEU A 13 18.18 -10.25 3.58
N TYR A 14 17.36 -10.45 4.60
CA TYR A 14 16.52 -9.41 5.16
C TYR A 14 16.40 -9.52 6.68
N GLU A 15 15.99 -8.43 7.29
CA GLU A 15 15.61 -8.33 8.70
C GLU A 15 14.33 -7.54 8.86
N VAL A 16 13.56 -7.84 9.91
CA VAL A 16 12.29 -7.16 10.22
C VAL A 16 12.57 -6.09 11.29
N ARG A 17 12.15 -4.85 11.05
CA ARG A 17 12.33 -3.70 11.94
C ARG A 17 11.12 -2.76 11.91
N GLU A 18 11.08 -1.77 12.80
CA GLU A 18 10.15 -0.63 12.67
C GLU A 18 10.45 0.17 11.39
N SER A 19 9.38 0.66 10.75
CA SER A 19 9.42 1.40 9.50
C SER A 19 8.84 2.80 9.65
N GLU A 20 9.45 3.77 8.98
CA GLU A 20 8.92 5.14 8.86
C GLU A 20 7.76 5.23 7.86
N ILE A 21 7.60 4.24 6.97
CA ILE A 21 6.48 4.17 6.01
C ILE A 21 5.21 3.75 6.73
N HIS A 22 5.24 2.58 7.40
CA HIS A 22 4.10 2.06 8.16
C HIS A 22 4.54 0.97 9.13
N ASN A 23 4.30 1.16 10.43
CA ASN A 23 4.51 0.21 11.52
C ASN A 23 5.79 -0.63 11.42
N THR A 24 5.71 -1.80 10.78
CA THR A 24 6.79 -2.76 10.59
C THR A 24 7.22 -2.79 9.13
N GLY A 25 8.52 -2.87 8.88
CA GLY A 25 9.11 -2.99 7.55
C GLY A 25 10.13 -4.12 7.47
N ILE A 26 10.53 -4.44 6.24
CA ILE A 26 11.63 -5.37 5.95
C ILE A 26 12.77 -4.59 5.34
N PHE A 27 13.98 -4.87 5.84
CA PHE A 27 15.21 -4.17 5.47
C PHE A 27 16.24 -5.14 4.96
N ALA A 28 17.07 -4.71 4.03
CA ALA A 28 18.15 -5.49 3.48
C ALA A 28 19.22 -5.81 4.57
N ALA A 29 19.50 -7.08 4.80
CA ALA A 29 20.56 -7.52 5.72
C ALA A 29 21.95 -7.50 5.07
N ALA A 30 22.02 -7.47 3.74
CA ALA A 30 23.24 -7.39 2.93
C ALA A 30 22.97 -6.61 1.64
N ASP A 31 24.05 -6.19 0.95
CA ASP A 31 23.92 -5.65 -0.42
C ASP A 31 23.37 -6.72 -1.34
N MET A 32 22.49 -6.33 -2.25
CA MET A 32 21.85 -7.21 -3.23
C MET A 32 21.96 -6.65 -4.64
N GLU A 33 22.29 -7.53 -5.59
CA GLU A 33 22.26 -7.21 -7.01
C GLU A 33 20.80 -7.26 -7.54
N PRO A 34 20.51 -6.59 -8.67
CA PRO A 34 19.23 -6.71 -9.34
C PRO A 34 18.88 -8.18 -9.64
N ASN A 35 17.60 -8.54 -9.62
CA ASN A 35 17.08 -9.89 -9.82
C ASN A 35 17.50 -10.92 -8.74
N THR A 36 17.90 -10.46 -7.54
CA THR A 36 18.12 -11.34 -6.39
C THR A 36 16.76 -11.77 -5.82
N ARG A 37 16.50 -13.07 -5.71
CA ARG A 37 15.34 -13.61 -5.02
C ARG A 37 15.52 -13.47 -3.51
N ILE A 38 14.66 -12.70 -2.86
CA ILE A 38 14.82 -12.30 -1.47
C ILE A 38 14.02 -13.19 -0.53
N VAL A 39 12.73 -13.33 -0.79
CA VAL A 39 11.79 -14.01 0.10
C VAL A 39 10.58 -14.52 -0.68
N GLU A 40 9.95 -15.59 -0.20
CA GLU A 40 8.65 -16.04 -0.69
C GLU A 40 7.53 -15.38 0.14
N TYR A 41 6.50 -14.91 -0.54
CA TYR A 41 5.24 -14.53 0.09
C TYR A 41 4.39 -15.79 0.26
N VAL A 42 4.27 -16.26 1.49
CA VAL A 42 3.51 -17.47 1.81
C VAL A 42 2.17 -17.14 2.49
N GLY A 43 1.20 -18.04 2.36
CA GLY A 43 -0.11 -17.85 2.97
C GLY A 43 -1.09 -18.94 2.60
N GLU A 44 -2.33 -18.76 3.04
CA GLU A 44 -3.44 -19.64 2.71
C GLU A 44 -3.94 -19.34 1.30
N LYS A 45 -4.01 -20.37 0.44
CA LYS A 45 -4.61 -20.24 -0.88
C LYS A 45 -6.14 -20.24 -0.75
N ILE A 46 -6.76 -19.12 -1.05
CA ILE A 46 -8.20 -18.88 -0.93
C ILE A 46 -8.84 -18.61 -2.29
N THR A 47 -10.14 -18.86 -2.40
CA THR A 47 -10.90 -18.51 -3.61
C THR A 47 -11.16 -17.01 -3.70
N LYS A 48 -11.45 -16.47 -4.89
CA LYS A 48 -11.84 -15.06 -5.07
C LYS A 48 -13.07 -14.67 -4.22
N LYS A 49 -14.02 -15.59 -4.05
CA LYS A 49 -15.20 -15.36 -3.20
C LYS A 49 -14.80 -15.21 -1.73
N GLU A 50 -13.94 -16.09 -1.23
CA GLU A 50 -13.44 -16.00 0.14
C GLU A 50 -12.56 -14.77 0.37
N SER A 51 -11.73 -14.44 -0.62
CA SER A 51 -10.92 -13.22 -0.61
C SER A 51 -11.79 -11.96 -0.48
N ALA A 52 -12.85 -11.85 -1.26
CA ALA A 52 -13.79 -10.73 -1.19
C ALA A 52 -14.47 -10.64 0.19
N ARG A 53 -14.89 -11.78 0.77
CA ARG A 53 -15.48 -11.83 2.12
C ARG A 53 -14.50 -11.32 3.18
N ARG A 54 -13.26 -11.85 3.18
CA ARG A 54 -12.21 -11.44 4.13
C ARG A 54 -11.82 -9.98 3.95
N GLY A 55 -11.76 -9.50 2.71
CA GLY A 55 -11.49 -8.10 2.39
C GLY A 55 -12.53 -7.16 3.00
N ILE A 56 -13.82 -7.48 2.92
CA ILE A 56 -14.90 -6.69 3.53
C ILE A 56 -14.72 -6.65 5.06
N GLU A 57 -14.50 -7.80 5.71
CA GLU A 57 -14.29 -7.87 7.16
C GLU A 57 -13.07 -7.06 7.63
N LEU A 58 -11.98 -7.10 6.85
CA LEU A 58 -10.78 -6.29 7.13
C LEU A 58 -11.07 -4.79 6.99
N MET A 59 -11.84 -4.38 5.97
CA MET A 59 -12.23 -2.97 5.79
C MET A 59 -13.15 -2.48 6.91
N GLU A 60 -14.09 -3.30 7.38
CA GLU A 60 -14.95 -2.97 8.51
C GLU A 60 -14.12 -2.80 9.79
N LYS A 61 -13.24 -3.74 10.08
CA LYS A 61 -12.32 -3.66 11.21
C LYS A 61 -11.40 -2.43 11.13
N ALA A 62 -10.88 -2.11 9.94
CA ALA A 62 -10.04 -0.95 9.72
C ALA A 62 -10.74 0.37 10.04
N LYS A 63 -12.04 0.49 9.77
CA LYS A 63 -12.86 1.66 10.15
C LYS A 63 -12.95 1.84 11.67
N GLU A 64 -12.95 0.74 12.42
CA GLU A 64 -13.03 0.75 13.89
C GLU A 64 -11.67 1.01 14.53
N THR A 65 -10.60 0.42 14.01
CA THR A 65 -9.26 0.44 14.63
C THR A 65 -8.32 1.48 14.04
N GLY A 66 -8.62 1.99 12.84
CA GLY A 66 -7.70 2.84 12.06
C GLY A 66 -6.54 2.08 11.42
N ASP A 67 -6.50 0.75 11.53
CA ASP A 67 -5.43 -0.11 10.99
C ASP A 67 -5.95 -0.96 9.83
N ALA A 68 -5.56 -0.61 8.61
CA ALA A 68 -5.98 -1.25 7.36
C ALA A 68 -4.88 -2.13 6.78
N ALA A 69 -4.54 -3.20 7.46
CA ALA A 69 -3.55 -4.15 6.96
C ALA A 69 -4.20 -5.22 6.06
N VAL A 70 -4.03 -5.11 4.75
CA VAL A 70 -4.49 -6.10 3.75
C VAL A 70 -3.31 -6.97 3.34
N TYR A 71 -3.36 -8.25 3.67
CA TYR A 71 -2.33 -9.24 3.36
C TYR A 71 -2.76 -10.23 2.26
N ILE A 72 -3.70 -9.83 1.40
CA ILE A 72 -4.22 -10.68 0.33
C ILE A 72 -3.51 -10.33 -0.99
N PHE A 73 -2.83 -11.32 -1.55
CA PHE A 73 -2.09 -11.20 -2.80
C PHE A 73 -2.79 -11.98 -3.93
N THR A 74 -3.00 -11.35 -5.09
CA THR A 74 -3.61 -12.03 -6.23
C THR A 74 -2.65 -13.07 -6.82
N LEU A 75 -3.03 -14.36 -6.75
CA LEU A 75 -2.25 -15.46 -7.30
C LEU A 75 -2.59 -15.73 -8.77
N ASN A 76 -3.88 -15.74 -9.11
CA ASN A 76 -4.39 -15.89 -10.48
C ASN A 76 -5.89 -15.55 -10.55
N LYS A 77 -6.52 -15.82 -11.71
CA LYS A 77 -7.95 -15.54 -11.94
C LYS A 77 -8.91 -16.28 -10.99
N ARG A 78 -8.48 -17.37 -10.32
CA ARG A 78 -9.34 -18.22 -9.45
C ARG A 78 -9.01 -18.07 -7.99
N TYR A 79 -7.76 -17.77 -7.65
CA TYR A 79 -7.24 -17.85 -6.30
C TYR A 79 -6.43 -16.61 -5.94
N ASP A 80 -6.50 -16.27 -4.67
CA ASP A 80 -5.62 -15.35 -3.96
C ASP A 80 -4.81 -16.11 -2.90
N LEU A 81 -3.79 -15.46 -2.36
CA LEU A 81 -2.99 -15.92 -1.25
C LEU A 81 -3.19 -14.97 -0.09
N ASP A 82 -3.73 -15.47 1.03
CA ASP A 82 -3.90 -14.70 2.26
C ASP A 82 -2.70 -14.94 3.18
N GLY A 83 -1.85 -13.94 3.28
CA GLY A 83 -0.62 -13.98 4.09
C GLY A 83 -0.80 -13.52 5.53
N ALA A 84 -2.02 -13.28 6.00
CA ALA A 84 -2.29 -12.79 7.36
C ALA A 84 -1.92 -13.80 8.45
N GLN A 85 -1.98 -15.10 8.14
CA GLN A 85 -1.73 -16.18 9.08
C GLN A 85 -0.38 -16.86 8.83
N GLY A 86 0.18 -17.46 9.90
CA GLY A 86 1.42 -18.22 9.82
C GLY A 86 2.70 -17.36 9.72
N GLU A 87 3.80 -18.03 9.46
CA GLU A 87 5.12 -17.41 9.31
C GLU A 87 5.27 -16.86 7.88
N ASN A 88 4.93 -15.63 7.68
CA ASN A 88 5.08 -14.91 6.42
C ASN A 88 5.77 -13.56 6.65
N PRO A 89 7.07 -13.49 6.75
CA PRO A 89 7.78 -12.22 6.92
C PRO A 89 7.55 -11.25 5.75
N ALA A 90 7.37 -11.76 4.52
CA ALA A 90 7.15 -10.93 3.33
C ALA A 90 5.90 -10.03 3.43
N ARG A 91 4.95 -10.33 4.32
CA ARG A 91 3.77 -9.47 4.57
C ARG A 91 4.11 -8.09 5.13
N TYR A 92 5.30 -7.94 5.71
CA TYR A 92 5.79 -6.67 6.25
C TYR A 92 6.56 -5.81 5.24
N ILE A 93 6.69 -6.26 3.98
CA ILE A 93 7.26 -5.42 2.93
C ILE A 93 6.26 -4.32 2.59
N ASN A 94 6.62 -3.07 2.84
CA ASN A 94 5.77 -1.91 2.63
C ASN A 94 5.60 -1.55 1.14
N HIS A 95 4.57 -0.75 0.83
CA HIS A 95 4.38 -0.19 -0.49
C HIS A 95 5.29 1.01 -0.74
N SER A 96 5.78 1.14 -1.97
CA SER A 96 6.33 2.40 -2.48
C SER A 96 5.87 2.66 -3.91
N CYS A 97 5.73 3.96 -4.25
CA CYS A 97 5.53 4.41 -5.62
C CYS A 97 6.85 4.40 -6.44
N ASP A 98 8.01 4.31 -5.78
CA ASP A 98 9.32 4.04 -6.40
C ASP A 98 9.99 2.81 -5.74
N PRO A 99 9.47 1.61 -5.99
CA PRO A 99 9.89 0.42 -5.27
C PRO A 99 11.26 -0.07 -5.72
N ASN A 100 11.98 -0.70 -4.78
CA ASN A 100 13.24 -1.39 -5.06
C ASN A 100 13.08 -2.90 -5.26
N CYS A 101 11.87 -3.44 -5.01
CA CYS A 101 11.52 -4.83 -5.25
C CYS A 101 10.30 -4.95 -6.17
N GLU A 102 10.12 -6.18 -6.68
CA GLU A 102 8.96 -6.58 -7.45
C GLU A 102 8.55 -8.01 -7.12
N ALA A 103 7.28 -8.34 -7.32
CA ALA A 103 6.72 -9.64 -7.01
C ALA A 103 6.47 -10.45 -8.30
N PHE A 104 6.94 -11.70 -8.32
CA PHE A 104 6.71 -12.64 -9.43
C PHE A 104 5.96 -13.88 -8.98
N ILE A 105 5.05 -14.34 -9.85
CA ILE A 105 4.33 -15.60 -9.65
C ILE A 105 5.02 -16.69 -10.45
N GLU A 106 5.64 -17.62 -9.74
CA GLU A 106 6.36 -18.75 -10.33
C GLU A 106 5.72 -20.06 -9.88
N ARG A 107 5.17 -20.82 -10.82
CA ARG A 107 4.55 -22.14 -10.57
C ARG A 107 3.51 -22.12 -9.41
N GLY A 108 2.75 -21.01 -9.30
CA GLY A 108 1.72 -20.86 -8.28
C GLY A 108 2.23 -20.46 -6.89
N ARG A 109 3.46 -19.99 -6.80
CA ARG A 109 4.08 -19.38 -5.61
C ARG A 109 4.47 -17.95 -5.92
N ILE A 110 4.53 -17.09 -4.92
CA ILE A 110 4.87 -15.68 -5.08
C ILE A 110 6.24 -15.44 -4.45
N PHE A 111 7.15 -14.88 -5.24
CA PHE A 111 8.48 -14.52 -4.79
C PHE A 111 8.75 -13.03 -4.97
N ILE A 112 9.43 -12.45 -4.00
CA ILE A 112 9.87 -11.05 -4.05
C ILE A 112 11.34 -11.03 -4.50
N TYR A 113 11.60 -10.21 -5.52
CA TYR A 113 12.92 -10.00 -6.10
C TYR A 113 13.35 -8.54 -6.01
N SER A 114 14.65 -8.31 -5.91
CA SER A 114 15.21 -6.96 -6.10
C SER A 114 15.03 -6.51 -7.55
N LYS A 115 14.45 -5.35 -7.76
CA LYS A 115 14.28 -4.69 -9.07
C LYS A 115 15.52 -3.91 -9.49
N LYS A 116 16.28 -3.42 -8.53
CA LYS A 116 17.51 -2.63 -8.69
C LYS A 116 18.54 -3.08 -7.64
N ALA A 117 19.77 -2.60 -7.72
CA ALA A 117 20.75 -2.82 -6.66
C ALA A 117 20.23 -2.21 -5.35
N ILE A 118 20.31 -2.97 -4.25
CA ILE A 118 19.83 -2.59 -2.93
C ILE A 118 21.03 -2.64 -1.97
N LYS A 119 21.18 -1.64 -1.12
CA LYS A 119 22.23 -1.59 -0.12
C LYS A 119 21.75 -2.16 1.19
N LYS A 120 22.68 -2.75 1.95
CA LYS A 120 22.41 -3.16 3.33
C LYS A 120 21.81 -1.99 4.12
N GLY A 121 20.69 -2.25 4.78
CA GLY A 121 19.97 -1.26 5.57
C GLY A 121 18.86 -0.52 4.84
N ASP A 122 18.77 -0.63 3.50
CA ASP A 122 17.65 -0.08 2.73
C ASP A 122 16.35 -0.82 3.08
N GLU A 123 15.24 -0.09 3.21
CA GLU A 123 13.92 -0.70 3.33
C GLU A 123 13.50 -1.34 2.00
N LEU A 124 13.03 -2.58 2.05
CA LEU A 124 12.49 -3.29 0.90
C LEU A 124 11.04 -2.89 0.69
N THR A 125 10.71 -2.46 -0.53
CA THR A 125 9.37 -2.01 -0.88
C THR A 125 8.96 -2.55 -2.24
N TYR A 126 7.67 -2.82 -2.44
CA TYR A 126 7.12 -3.13 -3.77
C TYR A 126 5.81 -2.39 -4.01
N ASN A 127 5.39 -2.27 -5.28
CA ASN A 127 4.08 -1.69 -5.60
C ASN A 127 3.00 -2.75 -5.35
N TYR A 128 2.04 -2.46 -4.47
CA TYR A 128 0.95 -3.39 -4.14
C TYR A 128 -0.01 -3.64 -5.31
N GLY A 129 -0.03 -2.77 -6.31
CA GLY A 129 -0.83 -2.92 -7.51
C GLY A 129 -2.33 -2.88 -7.26
N PHE A 130 -2.79 -2.06 -6.32
CA PHE A 130 -4.23 -1.94 -6.03
C PHE A 130 -4.98 -1.32 -7.20
N ASP A 131 -6.24 -1.75 -7.36
CA ASP A 131 -7.14 -1.16 -8.34
C ASP A 131 -7.52 0.29 -8.01
N LEU A 132 -8.04 0.98 -9.01
CA LEU A 132 -8.44 2.38 -8.87
C LEU A 132 -9.80 2.56 -8.18
N ASP A 133 -10.59 1.51 -8.01
CA ASP A 133 -11.98 1.60 -7.55
C ASP A 133 -12.10 2.03 -6.08
N THR A 134 -11.11 1.72 -5.26
CA THR A 134 -11.06 2.04 -3.82
C THR A 134 -9.86 2.90 -3.45
N TRP A 135 -9.33 3.68 -4.38
CA TRP A 135 -8.10 4.45 -4.19
C TRP A 135 -8.13 5.40 -2.98
N GLU A 136 -9.31 5.95 -2.64
CA GLU A 136 -9.50 6.89 -1.52
C GLU A 136 -9.24 6.23 -0.15
N ASP A 137 -9.44 4.91 -0.06
CA ASP A 137 -9.25 4.15 1.19
C ASP A 137 -7.77 3.78 1.44
N HIS A 138 -6.87 4.04 0.48
CA HIS A 138 -5.49 3.60 0.52
C HIS A 138 -4.50 4.76 0.35
N PRO A 139 -4.37 5.69 1.32
CA PRO A 139 -3.38 6.75 1.28
C PRO A 139 -1.96 6.17 1.29
N CYS A 140 -1.05 6.74 0.50
CA CYS A 140 0.35 6.33 0.43
C CYS A 140 1.25 7.27 1.23
N LEU A 141 2.09 6.70 2.08
CA LEU A 141 3.05 7.40 2.94
C LEU A 141 4.51 7.10 2.57
N CYS A 142 4.78 6.57 1.36
CA CYS A 142 6.12 6.10 0.97
C CYS A 142 7.18 7.21 0.86
N GLY A 143 6.81 8.47 0.82
CA GLY A 143 7.74 9.60 0.77
C GLY A 143 8.56 9.75 -0.51
N SER A 144 8.35 8.92 -1.56
CA SER A 144 9.09 9.02 -2.81
C SER A 144 8.73 10.29 -3.59
N GLU A 145 9.67 10.85 -4.35
CA GLU A 145 9.50 12.11 -5.11
C GLU A 145 8.35 12.03 -6.13
N ASN A 146 8.15 10.87 -6.73
CA ASN A 146 7.09 10.62 -7.72
C ASN A 146 5.80 10.05 -7.11
N CYS A 147 5.67 10.05 -5.77
CA CYS A 147 4.50 9.53 -5.06
C CYS A 147 3.21 10.19 -5.57
N VAL A 148 2.22 9.37 -5.89
CA VAL A 148 0.91 9.84 -6.36
C VAL A 148 -0.08 10.08 -5.21
N GLY A 149 0.33 9.88 -3.95
CA GLY A 149 -0.45 10.10 -2.73
C GLY A 149 -1.35 8.93 -2.35
N PHE A 150 -1.46 7.90 -3.18
CA PHE A 150 -2.31 6.74 -2.95
C PHE A 150 -1.65 5.45 -3.45
N ILE A 151 -2.02 4.31 -2.84
CA ILE A 151 -1.55 2.98 -3.22
C ILE A 151 -2.41 2.48 -4.38
N VAL A 152 -1.92 2.66 -5.60
CA VAL A 152 -2.60 2.30 -6.85
C VAL A 152 -1.57 1.76 -7.84
N ASP A 153 -1.96 0.80 -8.66
CA ASP A 153 -1.11 0.28 -9.73
C ASP A 153 -0.62 1.40 -10.65
N GLU A 154 0.64 1.32 -11.04
CA GLU A 154 1.31 2.34 -11.86
C GLU A 154 0.58 2.62 -13.18
N SER A 155 -0.03 1.61 -13.80
CA SER A 155 -0.81 1.74 -15.02
C SER A 155 -2.02 2.67 -14.86
N HIS A 156 -2.51 2.87 -13.64
CA HIS A 156 -3.64 3.73 -13.31
C HIS A 156 -3.26 5.16 -12.94
N TRP A 157 -1.98 5.47 -12.74
CA TRP A 157 -1.53 6.81 -12.34
C TRP A 157 -1.98 7.95 -13.25
N PRO A 158 -1.97 7.82 -14.60
CA PRO A 158 -2.48 8.89 -15.46
C PRO A 158 -3.96 9.19 -15.23
N LYS A 159 -4.77 8.17 -14.92
CA LYS A 159 -6.19 8.31 -14.61
C LYS A 159 -6.40 8.90 -13.22
N LEU A 160 -5.67 8.42 -12.21
CA LEU A 160 -5.69 8.93 -10.85
C LEU A 160 -5.34 10.42 -10.80
N ARG A 161 -4.24 10.84 -11.44
CA ARG A 161 -3.83 12.26 -11.50
C ARG A 161 -4.91 13.16 -12.10
N ARG A 162 -5.66 12.68 -13.12
CA ARG A 162 -6.79 13.42 -13.69
C ARG A 162 -7.98 13.53 -12.72
N ILE A 163 -8.25 12.48 -11.95
CA ILE A 163 -9.28 12.48 -10.91
C ILE A 163 -8.92 13.50 -9.83
N LEU A 164 -7.71 13.43 -9.27
CA LEU A 164 -7.22 14.33 -8.23
C LEU A 164 -7.25 15.80 -8.66
N LYS A 165 -6.84 16.10 -9.90
CA LYS A 165 -6.91 17.46 -10.46
C LYS A 165 -8.36 17.99 -10.52
N ARG A 166 -9.32 17.14 -10.90
CA ARG A 166 -10.74 17.51 -10.92
C ARG A 166 -11.30 17.74 -9.51
N HIS A 167 -10.97 16.89 -8.56
CA HIS A 167 -11.37 17.03 -7.16
C HIS A 167 -10.83 18.34 -6.56
N ALA A 168 -9.55 18.64 -6.78
CA ALA A 168 -8.95 19.89 -6.33
C ALA A 168 -9.65 21.12 -6.92
N ALA A 169 -9.95 21.12 -8.23
CA ALA A 169 -10.67 22.21 -8.89
C ALA A 169 -12.11 22.38 -8.36
N SER A 170 -12.78 21.26 -8.09
CA SER A 170 -14.15 21.28 -7.52
C SER A 170 -14.15 21.82 -6.11
N ARG A 171 -13.17 21.43 -5.27
CA ARG A 171 -12.99 21.94 -3.90
C ARG A 171 -12.70 23.44 -3.91
N GLN A 172 -11.80 23.88 -4.79
CA GLN A 172 -11.46 25.29 -4.92
C GLN A 172 -12.70 26.13 -5.30
N LYS A 173 -13.47 25.69 -6.29
CA LYS A 173 -14.71 26.36 -6.71
C LYS A 173 -15.76 26.42 -5.60
N TRP A 174 -15.86 25.36 -4.78
CA TRP A 174 -16.77 25.34 -3.62
C TRP A 174 -16.32 26.37 -2.56
N LEU A 175 -15.03 26.43 -2.21
CA LEU A 175 -14.48 27.39 -1.25
C LEU A 175 -14.70 28.84 -1.70
N GLU A 176 -14.49 29.14 -2.99
CA GLU A 176 -14.74 30.46 -3.56
C GLU A 176 -16.24 30.83 -3.48
N GLY A 177 -17.13 29.86 -3.72
CA GLY A 177 -18.57 30.04 -3.58
C GLY A 177 -19.01 30.34 -2.15
N GLU A 178 -18.43 29.65 -1.16
CA GLU A 178 -18.72 29.91 0.26
C GLU A 178 -18.18 31.28 0.71
N ALA A 179 -16.96 31.63 0.30
CA ALA A 179 -16.39 32.94 0.58
C ALA A 179 -17.25 34.09 0.00
N ALA A 180 -17.76 33.92 -1.25
CA ALA A 180 -18.64 34.88 -1.90
C ALA A 180 -20.01 35.00 -1.18
N LYS A 181 -20.54 33.93 -0.61
CA LYS A 181 -21.77 33.96 0.22
C LYS A 181 -21.53 34.70 1.54
N ALA A 182 -20.42 34.44 2.21
CA ALA A 182 -20.04 35.10 3.47
C ALA A 182 -19.80 36.62 3.30
N ALA A 183 -19.30 37.04 2.12
CA ALA A 183 -19.05 38.45 1.80
C ALA A 183 -20.33 39.26 1.48
N LYS A 184 -21.49 38.63 1.31
CA LYS A 184 -22.74 39.37 1.04
C LYS A 184 -23.21 40.10 2.29
N PRO A 185 -23.46 41.42 2.23
CA PRO A 185 -23.90 42.19 3.39
C PRO A 185 -25.27 41.68 3.87
N VAL A 186 -25.38 41.40 5.17
CA VAL A 186 -26.65 41.07 5.82
C VAL A 186 -27.57 42.28 5.66
N LYS A 187 -28.66 42.18 4.86
CA LYS A 187 -29.67 43.20 4.75
C LYS A 187 -30.31 43.40 6.14
N LYS A 188 -29.90 44.48 6.86
CA LYS A 188 -30.58 44.86 8.08
C LYS A 188 -32.07 45.10 7.79
N ALA A 189 -32.90 44.26 8.34
CA ALA A 189 -34.37 44.49 8.31
C ALA A 189 -34.64 45.81 9.06
N ARG A 190 -35.06 46.84 8.31
CA ARG A 190 -35.57 48.07 8.89
C ARG A 190 -36.90 47.72 9.59
N LYS A 191 -36.89 47.64 10.91
CA LYS A 191 -38.14 47.67 11.68
C LYS A 191 -38.74 49.06 11.49
N ALA A 192 -39.87 49.11 10.76
CA ALA A 192 -40.73 50.28 10.75
C ALA A 192 -41.38 50.39 12.14
N ALA A 193 -40.98 51.38 12.91
CA ALA A 193 -41.73 51.79 14.08
C ALA A 193 -43.02 52.45 13.56
N LYS A 194 -44.19 51.87 13.87
CA LYS A 194 -45.47 52.56 13.78
C LYS A 194 -45.71 53.22 15.13
N ILE A 195 -45.86 54.54 15.10
CA ILE A 195 -46.44 55.42 16.16
C ILE A 195 -47.90 55.14 16.18
#